data_ee16aba209964aa06767de2e49928b52
#
_entry.id   ee16aba209964aa06767de2e49928b52
#
_cell.length_a   1.000
_cell.length_b   1.000
_cell.length_c   1.000
_cell.angle_alpha   90.00
_cell.angle_beta   90.00
_cell.angle_gamma   90.00
#
_symmetry.space_group_name_H-M   'P 1'
#
loop_
_entity.id
_entity.type
_entity.pdbx_description
1 polymer ?
#
loop_
_entity_poly.entity_id
_entity_poly.type
_entity_poly.pdbx_seq_one_letter_code
_entity_poly.pdbx_strand_id
1 'polypeptide(L)'
;ASALRVQVSPSAFFSLARPRPAEPGPAVGLVSNGPGELTTWVRPLAERLHASLRLRPRSQSAPASLHLVLVPCPNATGQERAAAEPWGLFERIVPAGRFWSLLLRPQRYGPWPQKGVVVFLGGDQFWTVLLSARLGYRHITYAEWVTRWPGWNDRIAAMSDAVRRQLPVRYQSRCRVVGDLMADLSSFARREEPLPEGQWVALLPGSKPAKLSVGMPFLLDTADRLARLQPGCRFLLPLAPTTSVDELLRFAGASNPIAARYSATVASVEQGESVTELVTGAGTRIRLLEQHPAHGPLSQCALALTTVGANTAELGAL
;
A
#
# COMPACT_ATOMS: atom_id res chain seq x y z
N ALA A 1 -32.59 -12.47 -78.63
CA ALA A 1 -32.07 -13.03 -77.38
C ALA A 1 -30.65 -12.47 -77.13
N SER A 2 -30.57 -11.41 -76.36
CA SER A 2 -29.29 -10.75 -76.03
C SER A 2 -28.90 -11.12 -74.63
N ALA A 3 -27.85 -11.89 -74.46
CA ALA A 3 -27.35 -12.30 -73.17
C ALA A 3 -26.46 -11.20 -72.54
N LEU A 4 -26.89 -10.58 -71.49
CA LEU A 4 -26.08 -9.69 -70.65
C LEU A 4 -25.03 -10.55 -69.86
N ARG A 5 -23.77 -10.44 -70.23
CA ARG A 5 -22.66 -10.91 -69.44
C ARG A 5 -22.33 -9.90 -68.33
N VAL A 6 -22.67 -10.21 -67.13
CA VAL A 6 -22.18 -9.47 -65.95
C VAL A 6 -20.74 -9.93 -65.68
N GLN A 7 -19.75 -9.06 -65.98
CA GLN A 7 -18.37 -9.27 -65.53
C GLN A 7 -18.24 -8.88 -64.08
N VAL A 8 -18.16 -9.89 -63.19
CA VAL A 8 -17.79 -9.69 -61.80
C VAL A 8 -16.27 -9.66 -61.75
N SER A 9 -15.69 -8.52 -61.40
CA SER A 9 -14.26 -8.36 -61.18
C SER A 9 -13.82 -9.09 -59.93
N PRO A 10 -12.76 -9.94 -59.93
CA PRO A 10 -12.28 -10.69 -58.78
C PRO A 10 -11.61 -9.84 -57.69
N SER A 11 -11.48 -8.54 -57.88
CA SER A 11 -10.77 -7.64 -56.95
C SER A 11 -11.63 -7.09 -55.80
N ALA A 12 -12.93 -7.45 -55.71
CA ALA A 12 -13.84 -6.97 -54.68
C ALA A 12 -13.91 -7.85 -53.42
N PHE A 13 -13.26 -9.00 -53.41
CA PHE A 13 -13.16 -9.88 -52.27
C PHE A 13 -11.74 -9.87 -51.72
N PHE A 14 -11.56 -9.43 -50.52
CA PHE A 14 -10.38 -9.38 -49.65
C PHE A 14 -9.80 -7.98 -49.36
N SER A 15 -10.66 -7.05 -48.97
CA SER A 15 -10.21 -6.05 -48.00
C SER A 15 -10.88 -6.34 -46.65
N LEU A 16 -10.58 -7.45 -46.05
CA LEU A 16 -10.66 -7.62 -44.62
C LEU A 16 -9.60 -6.70 -44.01
N ALA A 17 -9.99 -5.45 -43.73
CA ALA A 17 -9.20 -4.56 -42.92
C ALA A 17 -8.87 -5.35 -41.65
N ARG A 18 -7.60 -5.74 -41.47
CA ARG A 18 -7.15 -6.30 -40.22
C ARG A 18 -7.60 -5.30 -39.13
N PRO A 19 -8.33 -5.74 -38.09
CA PRO A 19 -8.71 -4.84 -37.03
C PRO A 19 -7.41 -4.22 -36.52
N ARG A 20 -7.31 -2.88 -36.59
CA ARG A 20 -6.19 -2.17 -35.98
C ARG A 20 -6.12 -2.64 -34.54
N PRO A 21 -4.95 -3.07 -34.05
CA PRO A 21 -4.83 -3.43 -32.64
C PRO A 21 -5.37 -2.24 -31.85
N ALA A 22 -6.29 -2.50 -30.95
CA ALA A 22 -6.89 -1.47 -30.11
C ALA A 22 -5.74 -0.69 -29.44
N GLU A 23 -5.76 0.63 -29.54
CA GLU A 23 -4.74 1.45 -28.86
C GLU A 23 -4.77 1.08 -27.37
N PRO A 24 -3.59 0.83 -26.76
CA PRO A 24 -3.56 0.53 -25.35
C PRO A 24 -4.21 1.65 -24.55
N GLY A 25 -5.04 1.30 -23.57
CA GLY A 25 -5.67 2.28 -22.69
C GLY A 25 -4.64 3.11 -21.92
N PRO A 26 -5.04 4.22 -21.30
CA PRO A 26 -4.11 5.09 -20.58
C PRO A 26 -3.48 4.35 -19.39
N ALA A 27 -2.26 4.72 -19.01
CA ALA A 27 -1.59 4.19 -17.83
C ALA A 27 -1.86 5.04 -16.60
N VAL A 28 -2.02 4.39 -15.44
CA VAL A 28 -2.02 5.02 -14.12
C VAL A 28 -0.83 4.47 -13.34
N GLY A 29 0.17 5.31 -13.09
CA GLY A 29 1.34 4.96 -12.28
C GLY A 29 1.19 5.50 -10.86
N LEU A 30 1.02 4.63 -9.88
CA LEU A 30 1.07 5.00 -8.46
C LEU A 30 2.52 5.00 -7.99
N VAL A 31 2.95 6.07 -7.34
CA VAL A 31 4.32 6.22 -6.84
C VAL A 31 4.32 6.25 -5.33
N SER A 32 5.11 5.38 -4.72
CA SER A 32 5.25 5.27 -3.27
C SER A 32 6.64 4.73 -2.89
N ASN A 33 6.94 4.62 -1.61
CA ASN A 33 8.27 4.24 -1.16
C ASN A 33 8.34 3.31 0.03
N GLY A 34 7.38 3.33 0.93
CA GLY A 34 7.48 2.63 2.21
C GLY A 34 6.35 1.63 2.45
N PRO A 35 6.57 0.67 3.35
CA PRO A 35 5.56 -0.35 3.64
C PRO A 35 4.28 0.24 4.25
N GLY A 36 4.40 1.28 5.08
CA GLY A 36 3.24 1.97 5.66
C GLY A 36 2.36 2.60 4.59
N GLU A 37 2.94 3.42 3.73
CA GLU A 37 2.23 4.10 2.64
C GLU A 37 1.60 3.12 1.65
N LEU A 38 2.22 1.94 1.47
CA LEU A 38 1.65 0.89 0.62
C LEU A 38 0.30 0.39 1.12
N THR A 39 0.20 0.11 2.40
CA THR A 39 -1.02 -0.44 2.99
C THR A 39 -2.09 0.62 3.23
N THR A 40 -1.67 1.82 3.62
CA THR A 40 -2.59 2.89 4.02
C THR A 40 -3.13 3.73 2.87
N TRP A 41 -2.32 3.96 1.82
CA TRP A 41 -2.69 4.85 0.72
C TRP A 41 -2.72 4.15 -0.64
N VAL A 42 -1.69 3.34 -0.93
CA VAL A 42 -1.57 2.74 -2.27
C VAL A 42 -2.62 1.67 -2.48
N ARG A 43 -2.75 0.72 -1.55
CA ARG A 43 -3.68 -0.40 -1.70
C ARG A 43 -5.14 0.06 -1.78
N PRO A 44 -5.67 0.87 -0.83
CA PRO A 44 -7.05 1.34 -0.91
C PRO A 44 -7.36 2.11 -2.19
N LEU A 45 -6.45 2.99 -2.61
CA LEU A 45 -6.63 3.73 -3.86
C LEU A 45 -6.58 2.81 -5.08
N ALA A 46 -5.64 1.84 -5.11
CA ALA A 46 -5.52 0.88 -6.19
C ALA A 46 -6.76 0.00 -6.33
N GLU A 47 -7.32 -0.50 -5.23
CA GLU A 47 -8.57 -1.28 -5.21
C GLU A 47 -9.74 -0.49 -5.76
N ARG A 48 -9.90 0.78 -5.34
CA ARG A 48 -10.95 1.66 -5.86
C ARG A 48 -10.78 2.00 -7.34
N LEU A 49 -9.54 2.28 -7.75
CA LEU A 49 -9.24 2.51 -9.17
C LEU A 49 -9.53 1.26 -10.00
N HIS A 50 -9.09 0.10 -9.56
CA HIS A 50 -9.30 -1.16 -10.24
C HIS A 50 -10.79 -1.47 -10.41
N ALA A 51 -11.58 -1.30 -9.34
CA ALA A 51 -13.03 -1.46 -9.40
C ALA A 51 -13.68 -0.45 -10.37
N SER A 52 -13.29 0.82 -10.29
CA SER A 52 -13.85 1.88 -11.16
C SER A 52 -13.49 1.69 -12.64
N LEU A 53 -12.29 1.20 -12.92
CA LEU A 53 -11.83 0.94 -14.29
C LEU A 53 -12.55 -0.27 -14.90
N ARG A 54 -12.89 -1.28 -14.09
CA ARG A 54 -13.66 -2.46 -14.54
C ARG A 54 -15.14 -2.16 -14.78
N LEU A 55 -15.73 -1.24 -14.02
CA LEU A 55 -17.14 -0.87 -14.13
C LEU A 55 -17.45 0.07 -15.30
N ARG A 56 -16.42 0.67 -15.93
CA ARG A 56 -16.65 1.50 -17.11
C ARG A 56 -17.12 0.64 -18.28
N PRO A 57 -18.21 1.05 -18.97
CA PRO A 57 -18.62 0.36 -20.19
C PRO A 57 -17.44 0.27 -21.16
N ARG A 58 -17.26 -0.87 -21.79
CA ARG A 58 -16.24 -1.08 -22.84
C ARG A 58 -16.54 -0.24 -24.11
N SER A 59 -16.65 1.06 -23.95
CA SER A 59 -16.74 1.99 -25.06
C SER A 59 -15.37 2.16 -25.69
N GLN A 60 -15.15 1.53 -26.82
CA GLN A 60 -14.14 1.80 -27.87
C GLN A 60 -12.66 1.98 -27.49
N SER A 61 -12.27 2.09 -26.22
CA SER A 61 -10.88 2.19 -25.78
C SER A 61 -10.52 1.04 -24.83
N ALA A 62 -9.30 0.54 -24.95
CA ALA A 62 -8.77 -0.47 -24.04
C ALA A 62 -8.82 0.03 -22.59
N PRO A 63 -9.01 -0.87 -21.60
CA PRO A 63 -9.02 -0.50 -20.18
C PRO A 63 -7.70 0.14 -19.78
N ALA A 64 -7.75 1.07 -18.83
CA ALA A 64 -6.54 1.68 -18.29
C ALA A 64 -5.72 0.64 -17.52
N SER A 65 -4.40 0.70 -17.68
CA SER A 65 -3.45 -0.13 -16.95
C SER A 65 -3.01 0.53 -15.65
N LEU A 66 -2.90 -0.27 -14.58
CA LEU A 66 -2.46 0.21 -13.27
C LEU A 66 -1.05 -0.31 -12.98
N HIS A 67 -0.15 0.58 -12.59
CA HIS A 67 1.25 0.27 -12.32
C HIS A 67 1.66 0.85 -10.96
N LEU A 68 2.54 0.14 -10.25
CA LEU A 68 3.19 0.63 -9.03
C LEU A 68 4.66 0.88 -9.31
N VAL A 69 5.14 2.08 -8.98
CA VAL A 69 6.55 2.44 -9.06
C VAL A 69 7.05 2.81 -7.67
N LEU A 70 7.93 1.97 -7.16
CA LEU A 70 8.60 2.23 -5.88
C LEU A 70 9.81 3.12 -6.10
N VAL A 71 9.92 4.18 -5.33
CA VAL A 71 11.02 5.15 -5.45
C VAL A 71 12.08 4.94 -4.38
N PRO A 72 13.34 5.33 -4.64
CA PRO A 72 14.42 5.24 -3.67
C PRO A 72 14.06 5.96 -2.37
N CYS A 73 14.23 5.28 -1.23
CA CYS A 73 13.98 5.83 0.09
C CYS A 73 14.94 5.19 1.11
N PRO A 74 15.54 5.98 2.01
CA PRO A 74 16.37 5.43 3.09
C PRO A 74 15.62 4.47 4.03
N ASN A 75 14.29 4.59 4.06
CA ASN A 75 13.41 3.77 4.90
C ASN A 75 12.82 2.55 4.18
N ALA A 76 13.15 2.31 2.92
CA ALA A 76 12.69 1.14 2.19
C ALA A 76 13.32 -0.13 2.78
N THR A 77 12.53 -1.17 2.91
CA THR A 77 12.98 -2.48 3.44
C THR A 77 13.45 -3.41 2.32
N GLY A 78 13.09 -3.10 1.05
CA GLY A 78 13.30 -3.96 -0.11
C GLY A 78 12.20 -5.01 -0.31
N GLN A 79 11.28 -5.16 0.65
CA GLN A 79 10.19 -6.14 0.62
C GLN A 79 8.88 -5.56 0.05
N GLU A 80 8.85 -4.27 -0.27
CA GLU A 80 7.64 -3.56 -0.68
C GLU A 80 7.01 -4.17 -1.95
N ARG A 81 7.85 -4.64 -2.88
CA ARG A 81 7.36 -5.35 -4.06
C ARG A 81 6.68 -6.67 -3.68
N ALA A 82 7.33 -7.48 -2.86
CA ALA A 82 6.79 -8.77 -2.43
C ALA A 82 5.49 -8.61 -1.64
N ALA A 83 5.36 -7.51 -0.87
CA ALA A 83 4.14 -7.18 -0.15
C ALA A 83 2.97 -6.78 -1.08
N ALA A 84 3.26 -6.09 -2.19
CA ALA A 84 2.22 -5.60 -3.11
C ALA A 84 1.85 -6.62 -4.22
N GLU A 85 2.73 -7.54 -4.55
CA GLU A 85 2.54 -8.50 -5.65
C GLU A 85 1.32 -9.44 -5.45
N PRO A 86 1.04 -9.97 -4.23
CA PRO A 86 -0.11 -10.82 -3.98
C PRO A 86 -1.48 -10.13 -4.15
N TRP A 87 -1.52 -8.79 -4.17
CA TRP A 87 -2.79 -8.08 -4.33
C TRP A 87 -3.41 -8.26 -5.73
N GLY A 88 -2.60 -8.60 -6.73
CA GLY A 88 -3.06 -8.82 -8.10
C GLY A 88 -3.67 -7.57 -8.77
N LEU A 89 -3.38 -6.37 -8.26
CA LEU A 89 -3.97 -5.11 -8.71
C LEU A 89 -3.17 -4.44 -9.83
N PHE A 90 -1.88 -4.73 -9.92
CA PHE A 90 -0.96 -4.03 -10.80
C PHE A 90 -0.50 -4.91 -11.96
N GLU A 91 -0.55 -4.38 -13.18
CA GLU A 91 0.08 -5.05 -14.32
C GLU A 91 1.61 -5.08 -14.18
N ARG A 92 2.16 -4.10 -13.46
CA ARG A 92 3.61 -3.97 -13.26
C ARG A 92 3.92 -3.32 -11.94
N ILE A 93 4.91 -3.90 -11.25
CA ILE A 93 5.50 -3.32 -10.05
C ILE A 93 6.99 -3.12 -10.30
N VAL A 94 7.44 -1.87 -10.31
CA VAL A 94 8.86 -1.52 -10.46
C VAL A 94 9.47 -1.31 -9.07
N PRO A 95 10.42 -2.16 -8.64
CA PRO A 95 11.04 -2.01 -7.33
C PRO A 95 11.97 -0.80 -7.27
N ALA A 96 12.20 -0.25 -6.08
CA ALA A 96 13.01 0.96 -5.85
C ALA A 96 14.42 0.87 -6.45
N GLY A 97 15.09 -0.28 -6.33
CA GLY A 97 16.41 -0.50 -6.92
C GLY A 97 16.46 -0.46 -8.46
N ARG A 98 15.30 -0.48 -9.11
CA ARG A 98 15.18 -0.37 -10.57
C ARG A 98 14.68 1.01 -11.06
N PHE A 99 14.43 1.92 -10.15
CA PHE A 99 13.88 3.25 -10.47
C PHE A 99 14.75 4.03 -11.48
N TRP A 100 16.06 4.09 -11.26
CA TRP A 100 16.98 4.75 -12.18
C TRP A 100 17.02 4.09 -13.57
N SER A 101 16.97 2.76 -13.60
CA SER A 101 16.89 2.04 -14.88
C SER A 101 15.58 2.33 -15.61
N LEU A 102 14.47 2.50 -14.89
CA LEU A 102 13.19 2.93 -15.45
C LEU A 102 13.28 4.33 -16.06
N LEU A 103 13.89 5.29 -15.36
CA LEU A 103 14.06 6.66 -15.87
C LEU A 103 14.92 6.70 -17.12
N LEU A 104 16.02 5.94 -17.15
CA LEU A 104 16.93 5.96 -18.29
C LEU A 104 16.37 5.19 -19.50
N ARG A 105 15.77 4.02 -19.25
CA ARG A 105 15.30 3.10 -20.30
C ARG A 105 13.91 2.54 -19.96
N PRO A 106 12.85 3.35 -20.01
CA PRO A 106 11.50 2.91 -19.65
C PRO A 106 11.02 1.72 -20.49
N GLN A 107 11.47 1.61 -21.74
CA GLN A 107 11.10 0.53 -22.65
C GLN A 107 11.50 -0.88 -22.13
N ARG A 108 12.51 -0.98 -21.27
CA ARG A 108 12.90 -2.26 -20.63
C ARG A 108 11.82 -2.81 -19.68
N TYR A 109 10.93 -1.95 -19.26
CA TYR A 109 9.81 -2.31 -18.36
C TYR A 109 8.49 -2.49 -19.11
N GLY A 110 8.59 -2.72 -20.43
CA GLY A 110 7.49 -2.97 -21.34
C GLY A 110 6.93 -1.71 -21.99
N PRO A 111 5.95 -1.85 -22.86
CA PRO A 111 5.34 -0.71 -23.52
C PRO A 111 4.61 0.14 -22.49
N TRP A 112 4.96 1.43 -22.46
CA TRP A 112 4.20 2.44 -21.73
C TRP A 112 3.21 3.07 -22.71
N PRO A 113 1.90 3.13 -22.38
CA PRO A 113 0.92 3.83 -23.20
C PRO A 113 1.34 5.29 -23.45
N GLN A 114 0.93 5.85 -24.60
CA GLN A 114 1.25 7.25 -24.92
C GLN A 114 0.59 8.26 -23.97
N LYS A 115 -0.52 7.87 -23.33
CA LYS A 115 -1.27 8.71 -22.40
C LYS A 115 -1.27 8.06 -21.02
N GLY A 116 -1.06 8.87 -20.00
CA GLY A 116 -1.10 8.37 -18.63
C GLY A 116 -1.10 9.48 -17.60
N VAL A 117 -1.16 9.03 -16.35
CA VAL A 117 -1.05 9.88 -15.17
C VAL A 117 -0.14 9.22 -14.15
N VAL A 118 0.73 10.00 -13.53
CA VAL A 118 1.54 9.58 -12.38
C VAL A 118 0.95 10.21 -11.13
N VAL A 119 0.66 9.40 -10.13
CA VAL A 119 0.07 9.83 -8.86
C VAL A 119 1.08 9.60 -7.75
N PHE A 120 1.49 10.67 -7.10
CA PHE A 120 2.34 10.61 -5.91
C PHE A 120 1.50 10.25 -4.69
N LEU A 121 1.93 9.22 -3.96
CA LEU A 121 1.31 8.77 -2.72
C LEU A 121 2.30 8.67 -1.54
N GLY A 122 3.61 8.64 -1.81
CA GLY A 122 4.60 8.55 -0.75
C GLY A 122 6.02 8.71 -1.26
N GLY A 123 6.93 9.09 -0.37
CA GLY A 123 8.33 9.33 -0.67
C GLY A 123 8.66 10.80 -0.91
N ASP A 124 9.70 11.04 -1.71
CA ASP A 124 10.00 12.40 -2.15
C ASP A 124 9.26 12.71 -3.47
N GLN A 125 8.49 13.80 -3.46
CA GLN A 125 7.70 14.26 -4.60
C GLN A 125 8.57 14.51 -5.85
N PHE A 126 9.86 14.80 -5.68
CA PHE A 126 10.80 15.01 -6.79
C PHE A 126 10.89 13.81 -7.73
N TRP A 127 10.86 12.60 -7.21
CA TRP A 127 10.90 11.39 -8.04
C TRP A 127 9.68 11.26 -8.96
N THR A 128 8.53 11.69 -8.48
CA THR A 128 7.30 11.67 -9.28
C THR A 128 7.33 12.71 -10.39
N VAL A 129 7.92 13.90 -10.11
CA VAL A 129 8.16 14.93 -11.14
C VAL A 129 9.06 14.37 -12.25
N LEU A 130 10.18 13.73 -11.89
CA LEU A 130 11.08 13.14 -12.89
C LEU A 130 10.40 12.04 -13.70
N LEU A 131 9.66 11.16 -13.05
CA LEU A 131 8.98 10.05 -13.72
C LEU A 131 7.90 10.56 -14.68
N SER A 132 7.07 11.52 -14.25
CA SER A 132 6.03 12.09 -15.11
C SER A 132 6.59 12.81 -16.31
N ALA A 133 7.65 13.59 -16.15
CA ALA A 133 8.36 14.26 -17.23
C ALA A 133 8.98 13.23 -18.20
N ARG A 134 9.59 12.16 -17.69
CA ARG A 134 10.23 11.12 -18.50
C ARG A 134 9.24 10.32 -19.35
N LEU A 135 8.04 10.07 -18.83
CA LEU A 135 7.00 9.32 -19.53
C LEU A 135 6.08 10.24 -20.37
N GLY A 136 6.15 11.56 -20.21
CA GLY A 136 5.23 12.51 -20.83
C GLY A 136 3.82 12.42 -20.22
N TYR A 137 3.70 12.01 -18.97
CA TYR A 137 2.43 11.79 -18.28
C TYR A 137 2.02 13.00 -17.45
N ARG A 138 0.71 13.15 -17.23
CA ARG A 138 0.20 14.10 -16.24
C ARG A 138 0.65 13.74 -14.84
N HIS A 139 0.81 14.75 -13.99
CA HIS A 139 1.27 14.59 -12.62
C HIS A 139 0.19 15.02 -11.63
N ILE A 140 -0.13 14.13 -10.69
CA ILE A 140 -1.02 14.37 -9.56
C ILE A 140 -0.24 14.09 -8.27
N THR A 141 -0.28 15.01 -7.32
CA THR A 141 0.27 14.79 -5.97
C THR A 141 -0.86 14.68 -4.96
N TYR A 142 -0.90 13.60 -4.20
CA TYR A 142 -1.58 13.60 -2.91
C TYR A 142 -0.68 14.31 -1.89
N ALA A 143 -1.18 15.38 -1.34
CA ALA A 143 -0.45 16.23 -0.40
C ALA A 143 -1.05 16.06 1.01
N GLU A 144 -0.36 15.27 1.85
CA GLU A 144 -0.70 15.10 3.26
C GLU A 144 -0.42 16.39 4.03
N TRP A 145 0.80 16.93 3.89
CA TRP A 145 1.27 18.12 4.63
C TRP A 145 1.64 19.28 3.72
N VAL A 146 2.27 19.01 2.58
CA VAL A 146 2.85 20.02 1.71
C VAL A 146 2.92 19.55 0.26
N THR A 147 2.81 20.50 -0.68
CA THR A 147 3.14 20.27 -2.10
C THR A 147 4.42 21.04 -2.43
N ARG A 148 5.51 20.31 -2.62
CA ARG A 148 6.85 20.93 -2.87
C ARG A 148 7.00 21.52 -4.27
N TRP A 149 6.35 20.91 -5.26
CA TRP A 149 6.52 21.25 -6.67
C TRP A 149 5.17 21.61 -7.35
N PRO A 150 4.41 22.61 -6.83
CA PRO A 150 3.05 22.88 -7.31
C PRO A 150 2.99 23.27 -8.78
N GLY A 151 4.06 23.87 -9.33
CA GLY A 151 4.14 24.25 -10.74
C GLY A 151 4.17 23.06 -11.71
N TRP A 152 4.66 21.90 -11.26
CA TRP A 152 4.77 20.68 -12.05
C TRP A 152 3.53 19.79 -11.95
N ASN A 153 2.61 20.13 -11.06
CA ASN A 153 1.38 19.37 -10.86
C ASN A 153 0.28 19.82 -11.82
N ASP A 154 -0.34 18.89 -12.54
CA ASP A 154 -1.59 19.12 -13.26
C ASP A 154 -2.76 19.24 -12.30
N ARG A 155 -2.76 18.42 -11.24
CA ARG A 155 -3.73 18.45 -10.14
C ARG A 155 -3.05 18.15 -8.81
N ILE A 156 -3.63 18.67 -7.74
CA ILE A 156 -3.19 18.44 -6.37
C ILE A 156 -4.39 17.97 -5.58
N ALA A 157 -4.26 16.82 -4.93
CA ALA A 157 -5.22 16.25 -4.02
C ALA A 157 -4.74 16.53 -2.60
N ALA A 158 -5.26 17.58 -1.96
CA ALA A 158 -4.85 17.96 -0.61
C ALA A 158 -5.64 17.20 0.45
N MET A 159 -4.96 16.73 1.49
CA MET A 159 -5.58 16.08 2.63
C MET A 159 -6.54 17.03 3.38
N SER A 160 -6.20 18.30 3.47
CA SER A 160 -7.01 19.29 4.20
C SER A 160 -6.99 20.67 3.54
N ASP A 161 -7.92 21.53 3.95
CA ASP A 161 -7.94 22.92 3.51
C ASP A 161 -6.72 23.72 4.03
N ALA A 162 -6.14 23.31 5.15
CA ALA A 162 -4.87 23.87 5.63
C ALA A 162 -3.72 23.65 4.65
N VAL A 163 -3.62 22.45 4.06
CA VAL A 163 -2.63 22.14 3.02
C VAL A 163 -2.89 22.95 1.75
N ARG A 164 -4.16 23.09 1.35
CA ARG A 164 -4.54 23.91 0.19
C ARG A 164 -4.15 25.37 0.38
N ARG A 165 -4.37 25.94 1.58
CA ARG A 165 -4.03 27.35 1.89
C ARG A 165 -2.54 27.66 1.86
N GLN A 166 -1.67 26.66 2.07
CA GLN A 166 -0.22 26.81 1.95
C GLN A 166 0.25 26.98 0.50
N LEU A 167 -0.59 26.62 -0.49
CA LEU A 167 -0.24 26.78 -1.89
C LEU A 167 -0.27 28.26 -2.30
N PRO A 168 0.68 28.71 -3.14
CA PRO A 168 0.57 29.99 -3.81
C PRO A 168 -0.77 30.11 -4.54
N VAL A 169 -1.42 31.27 -4.44
CA VAL A 169 -2.79 31.51 -4.97
C VAL A 169 -2.97 31.02 -6.40
N ARG A 170 -1.97 31.24 -7.27
CA ARG A 170 -1.99 30.82 -8.68
C ARG A 170 -2.15 29.30 -8.90
N TYR A 171 -1.84 28.47 -7.89
CA TYR A 171 -1.96 27.01 -7.97
C TYR A 171 -3.17 26.44 -7.21
N GLN A 172 -3.86 27.26 -6.41
CA GLN A 172 -5.01 26.79 -5.63
C GLN A 172 -6.17 26.29 -6.51
N SER A 173 -6.32 26.83 -7.73
CA SER A 173 -7.32 26.35 -8.69
C SER A 173 -7.07 24.92 -9.19
N ARG A 174 -5.84 24.43 -9.09
CA ARG A 174 -5.48 23.03 -9.42
C ARG A 174 -5.64 22.10 -8.23
N CYS A 175 -5.88 22.63 -7.03
CA CYS A 175 -5.96 21.87 -5.78
C CYS A 175 -7.42 21.59 -5.42
N ARG A 176 -7.69 20.31 -5.10
CA ARG A 176 -8.94 19.86 -4.48
C ARG A 176 -8.64 19.24 -3.13
N VAL A 177 -9.39 19.60 -2.12
CA VAL A 177 -9.36 18.91 -0.83
C VAL A 177 -10.12 17.58 -0.99
N VAL A 178 -9.45 16.47 -0.73
CA VAL A 178 -9.98 15.12 -0.88
C VAL A 178 -10.15 14.40 0.46
N GLY A 179 -9.61 14.96 1.53
CA GLY A 179 -9.59 14.31 2.84
C GLY A 179 -8.39 13.39 3.05
N ASP A 180 -8.38 12.73 4.19
CA ASP A 180 -7.39 11.70 4.49
C ASP A 180 -7.74 10.42 3.74
N LEU A 181 -6.77 9.86 3.00
CA LEU A 181 -6.96 8.58 2.32
C LEU A 181 -7.15 7.41 3.28
N MET A 182 -6.75 7.56 4.54
CA MET A 182 -6.97 6.56 5.58
C MET A 182 -8.41 6.57 6.12
N ALA A 183 -9.19 7.62 5.90
CA ALA A 183 -10.55 7.73 6.44
C ALA A 183 -11.49 6.59 6.02
N ASP A 184 -11.17 5.91 4.93
CA ASP A 184 -11.95 4.77 4.43
C ASP A 184 -11.54 3.42 5.03
N LEU A 185 -10.47 3.34 5.83
CA LEU A 185 -9.95 2.07 6.36
C LEU A 185 -11.01 1.32 7.18
N SER A 186 -11.82 2.03 7.97
CA SER A 186 -12.92 1.44 8.73
C SER A 186 -13.94 0.69 7.85
N SER A 187 -14.13 1.11 6.61
CA SER A 187 -15.03 0.44 5.67
C SER A 187 -14.48 -0.90 5.16
N PHE A 188 -13.16 -1.04 5.11
CA PHE A 188 -12.47 -2.29 4.76
C PHE A 188 -12.42 -3.25 5.96
N ALA A 189 -12.19 -2.71 7.16
CA ALA A 189 -12.14 -3.48 8.40
C ALA A 189 -13.40 -4.33 8.65
N ARG A 190 -14.57 -3.84 8.31
CA ARG A 190 -15.86 -4.53 8.49
C ARG A 190 -16.05 -5.80 7.65
N ARG A 191 -15.17 -6.09 6.72
CA ARG A 191 -15.25 -7.26 5.82
C ARG A 191 -14.41 -8.45 6.28
N GLU A 192 -13.66 -8.28 7.37
CA GLU A 192 -12.78 -9.31 7.90
C GLU A 192 -13.47 -10.11 9.00
N GLU A 193 -12.97 -11.34 9.27
CA GLU A 193 -13.53 -12.22 10.27
C GLU A 193 -13.44 -11.61 11.69
N PRO A 194 -14.48 -11.79 12.52
CA PRO A 194 -14.48 -11.29 13.88
C PRO A 194 -13.48 -12.02 14.76
N LEU A 195 -12.88 -11.30 15.69
CA LEU A 195 -12.10 -11.89 16.77
C LEU A 195 -13.03 -12.69 17.71
N PRO A 196 -12.52 -13.77 18.35
CA PRO A 196 -13.23 -14.42 19.44
C PRO A 196 -13.58 -13.43 20.56
N GLU A 197 -14.68 -13.68 21.25
CA GLU A 197 -15.12 -12.82 22.38
C GLU A 197 -14.02 -12.61 23.41
N GLY A 198 -13.87 -11.37 23.89
CA GLY A 198 -12.91 -10.98 24.91
C GLY A 198 -12.42 -9.54 24.77
N GLN A 199 -11.69 -9.09 25.76
CA GLN A 199 -11.03 -7.78 25.72
C GLN A 199 -9.66 -7.90 25.04
N TRP A 200 -9.61 -7.52 23.80
CA TRP A 200 -8.38 -7.57 23.00
C TRP A 200 -7.56 -6.29 23.12
N VAL A 201 -6.26 -6.47 23.30
CA VAL A 201 -5.25 -5.42 23.31
C VAL A 201 -4.28 -5.66 22.15
N ALA A 202 -4.21 -4.70 21.24
CA ALA A 202 -3.28 -4.77 20.11
C ALA A 202 -1.88 -4.27 20.51
N LEU A 203 -0.85 -5.02 20.12
CA LEU A 203 0.55 -4.69 20.35
C LEU A 203 1.21 -4.40 19.00
N LEU A 204 1.63 -3.15 18.74
CA LEU A 204 2.22 -2.72 17.47
C LEU A 204 3.66 -2.21 17.68
N PRO A 205 4.66 -3.09 17.67
CA PRO A 205 6.05 -2.72 17.93
C PRO A 205 6.70 -1.92 16.78
N GLY A 206 6.01 -1.81 15.64
CA GLY A 206 6.54 -1.22 14.41
C GLY A 206 7.07 -2.27 13.44
N SER A 207 7.58 -1.81 12.29
CA SER A 207 8.04 -2.65 11.17
C SER A 207 9.53 -2.51 10.86
N LYS A 208 10.23 -1.57 11.51
CA LYS A 208 11.65 -1.29 11.24
C LYS A 208 12.51 -1.88 12.36
N PRO A 209 13.70 -2.44 12.06
CA PRO A 209 14.59 -3.02 13.06
C PRO A 209 14.83 -2.13 14.28
N ALA A 210 15.08 -0.83 14.07
CA ALA A 210 15.29 0.13 15.16
C ALA A 210 14.06 0.31 16.06
N LYS A 211 12.84 0.14 15.53
CA LYS A 211 11.61 0.19 16.32
C LYS A 211 11.33 -1.15 17.00
N LEU A 212 11.53 -2.25 16.29
CA LEU A 212 11.35 -3.61 16.82
C LEU A 212 12.28 -3.87 18.02
N SER A 213 13.54 -3.40 17.95
CA SER A 213 14.50 -3.59 19.04
C SER A 213 14.07 -2.95 20.36
N VAL A 214 13.35 -1.84 20.31
CA VAL A 214 12.80 -1.16 21.50
C VAL A 214 11.38 -1.61 21.81
N GLY A 215 10.53 -1.66 20.77
CA GLY A 215 9.11 -1.90 20.90
C GLY A 215 8.78 -3.32 21.37
N MET A 216 9.48 -4.34 20.86
CA MET A 216 9.18 -5.72 21.24
C MET A 216 9.37 -5.97 22.73
N PRO A 217 10.55 -5.74 23.36
CA PRO A 217 10.72 -5.99 24.78
C PRO A 217 9.75 -5.18 25.65
N PHE A 218 9.54 -3.91 25.29
CA PHE A 218 8.62 -3.02 26.02
C PHE A 218 7.18 -3.53 25.98
N LEU A 219 6.69 -3.94 24.81
CA LEU A 219 5.31 -4.40 24.65
C LEU A 219 5.08 -5.78 25.29
N LEU A 220 6.08 -6.68 25.25
CA LEU A 220 6.00 -7.97 25.94
C LEU A 220 5.91 -7.79 27.47
N ASP A 221 6.77 -6.93 28.05
CA ASP A 221 6.72 -6.61 29.49
C ASP A 221 5.38 -5.96 29.87
N THR A 222 4.87 -5.07 29.03
CA THR A 222 3.58 -4.43 29.24
C THR A 222 2.43 -5.45 29.18
N ALA A 223 2.46 -6.39 28.22
CA ALA A 223 1.48 -7.46 28.11
C ALA A 223 1.48 -8.36 29.37
N ASP A 224 2.67 -8.76 29.84
CA ASP A 224 2.79 -9.56 31.09
C ASP A 224 2.25 -8.83 32.31
N ARG A 225 2.47 -7.52 32.41
CA ARG A 225 1.91 -6.71 33.48
C ARG A 225 0.40 -6.59 33.40
N LEU A 226 -0.13 -6.33 32.22
CA LEU A 226 -1.57 -6.24 31.97
C LEU A 226 -2.26 -7.57 32.23
N ALA A 227 -1.70 -8.70 31.78
CA ALA A 227 -2.26 -10.02 32.05
C ALA A 227 -2.38 -10.33 33.51
N ARG A 228 -1.42 -9.88 34.35
CA ARG A 228 -1.48 -10.02 35.85
C ARG A 228 -2.53 -9.12 36.47
N LEU A 229 -2.67 -7.89 35.96
CA LEU A 229 -3.64 -6.92 36.52
C LEU A 229 -5.07 -7.23 36.06
N GLN A 230 -5.22 -7.79 34.87
CA GLN A 230 -6.51 -8.07 34.24
C GLN A 230 -6.46 -9.42 33.48
N PRO A 231 -6.67 -10.53 34.22
CA PRO A 231 -6.52 -11.89 33.64
C PRO A 231 -7.44 -12.21 32.46
N GLY A 232 -8.46 -11.40 32.21
CA GLY A 232 -9.35 -11.52 31.02
C GLY A 232 -8.84 -10.86 29.75
N CYS A 233 -7.73 -10.11 29.80
CA CYS A 233 -7.14 -9.48 28.61
C CYS A 233 -6.54 -10.52 27.68
N ARG A 234 -6.78 -10.34 26.39
CA ARG A 234 -6.18 -11.09 25.30
C ARG A 234 -5.31 -10.18 24.46
N PHE A 235 -4.24 -10.70 23.92
CA PHE A 235 -3.28 -9.91 23.17
C PHE A 235 -3.18 -10.38 21.73
N LEU A 236 -3.07 -9.42 20.80
CA LEU A 236 -2.73 -9.71 19.41
C LEU A 236 -1.60 -8.81 18.92
N LEU A 237 -0.79 -9.32 18.02
CA LEU A 237 0.33 -8.63 17.41
C LEU A 237 0.23 -8.82 15.89
N PRO A 238 -0.17 -7.81 15.13
CA PRO A 238 -0.12 -7.88 13.68
C PRO A 238 1.34 -7.82 13.20
N LEU A 239 1.73 -8.80 12.43
CA LEU A 239 3.03 -8.85 11.79
C LEU A 239 3.03 -7.89 10.61
N ALA A 240 4.04 -7.04 10.47
CA ALA A 240 4.13 -6.17 9.32
C ALA A 240 4.43 -6.99 8.04
N PRO A 241 3.90 -6.61 6.85
CA PRO A 241 4.12 -7.36 5.60
C PRO A 241 5.59 -7.53 5.20
N THR A 242 6.46 -6.74 5.81
CA THR A 242 7.91 -6.70 5.54
C THR A 242 8.74 -7.34 6.64
N THR A 243 8.10 -7.96 7.65
CA THR A 243 8.76 -8.57 8.80
C THR A 243 8.40 -10.06 8.86
N SER A 244 9.39 -10.94 8.93
CA SER A 244 9.15 -12.35 9.17
C SER A 244 9.00 -12.67 10.66
N VAL A 245 8.39 -13.82 10.97
CA VAL A 245 8.29 -14.30 12.36
C VAL A 245 9.68 -14.45 12.99
N ASP A 246 10.65 -15.01 12.24
CA ASP A 246 12.02 -15.18 12.70
C ASP A 246 12.71 -13.84 13.00
N GLU A 247 12.46 -12.83 12.19
CA GLU A 247 12.97 -11.48 12.44
C GLU A 247 12.36 -10.89 13.70
N LEU A 248 11.04 -11.03 13.88
CA LEU A 248 10.35 -10.58 15.09
C LEU A 248 10.93 -11.26 16.35
N LEU A 249 11.16 -12.57 16.29
CA LEU A 249 11.71 -13.35 17.40
C LEU A 249 13.12 -12.93 17.81
N ARG A 250 13.95 -12.50 16.86
CA ARG A 250 15.28 -11.94 17.17
C ARG A 250 15.19 -10.72 18.08
N PHE A 251 14.15 -9.90 17.92
CA PHE A 251 13.93 -8.72 18.76
C PHE A 251 13.18 -9.04 20.07
N ALA A 252 12.45 -10.14 20.11
CA ALA A 252 11.71 -10.62 21.27
C ALA A 252 12.56 -11.46 22.24
N GLY A 253 13.72 -11.92 21.80
CA GLY A 253 14.60 -12.80 22.55
C GLY A 253 15.61 -12.09 23.45
N ALA A 254 16.26 -12.87 24.32
CA ALA A 254 17.30 -12.39 25.23
C ALA A 254 18.56 -11.84 24.52
N SER A 255 18.74 -12.16 23.25
CA SER A 255 19.85 -11.61 22.44
C SER A 255 19.67 -10.13 22.10
N ASN A 256 18.47 -9.57 22.28
CA ASN A 256 18.26 -8.14 22.14
C ASN A 256 18.81 -7.39 23.36
N PRO A 257 19.83 -6.50 23.22
CA PRO A 257 20.45 -5.81 24.36
C PRO A 257 19.47 -4.96 25.18
N ILE A 258 18.37 -4.51 24.56
CA ILE A 258 17.37 -3.69 25.20
C ILE A 258 16.43 -4.57 26.06
N ALA A 259 16.27 -5.84 25.71
CA ALA A 259 15.45 -6.78 26.48
C ALA A 259 15.95 -6.97 27.91
N ALA A 260 17.25 -6.78 28.18
CA ALA A 260 17.80 -6.82 29.52
C ALA A 260 17.19 -5.77 30.48
N ARG A 261 16.56 -4.73 29.97
CA ARG A 261 15.86 -3.71 30.75
C ARG A 261 14.44 -4.12 31.13
N TYR A 262 13.94 -5.17 30.53
CA TYR A 262 12.58 -5.68 30.68
C TYR A 262 12.65 -7.16 31.06
N SER A 263 11.76 -7.59 31.91
CA SER A 263 11.77 -8.99 32.38
C SER A 263 11.06 -9.98 31.45
N ALA A 264 10.44 -9.48 30.38
CA ALA A 264 9.67 -10.32 29.47
C ALA A 264 10.43 -10.59 28.17
N THR A 265 10.57 -11.87 27.85
CA THR A 265 11.06 -12.39 26.58
C THR A 265 10.10 -13.46 26.07
N VAL A 266 10.12 -13.75 24.78
CA VAL A 266 9.40 -14.91 24.25
C VAL A 266 10.10 -16.18 24.66
N ALA A 267 9.36 -17.07 25.34
CA ALA A 267 9.84 -18.38 25.75
C ALA A 267 9.60 -19.44 24.68
N SER A 268 8.48 -19.35 23.96
CA SER A 268 8.11 -20.29 22.90
C SER A 268 7.22 -19.68 21.84
N VAL A 269 7.17 -20.31 20.68
CA VAL A 269 6.20 -20.07 19.61
C VAL A 269 5.36 -21.32 19.49
N GLU A 270 4.06 -21.20 19.68
CA GLU A 270 3.11 -22.30 19.51
C GLU A 270 2.36 -22.12 18.19
N GLN A 271 2.46 -23.11 17.32
CA GLN A 271 1.73 -23.17 16.05
C GLN A 271 0.55 -24.12 16.20
N GLY A 272 -0.65 -23.56 16.21
CA GLY A 272 -1.88 -24.32 16.07
C GLY A 272 -2.26 -24.49 14.60
N GLU A 273 -3.36 -25.21 14.33
CA GLU A 273 -3.83 -25.44 12.94
C GLU A 273 -4.14 -24.14 12.17
N SER A 274 -4.54 -23.07 12.84
CA SER A 274 -4.91 -21.78 12.24
C SER A 274 -4.39 -20.56 12.97
N VAL A 275 -3.64 -20.73 14.05
CA VAL A 275 -3.20 -19.62 14.91
C VAL A 275 -1.76 -19.84 15.36
N THR A 276 -0.94 -18.83 15.15
CA THR A 276 0.41 -18.75 15.72
C THR A 276 0.38 -17.86 16.97
N GLU A 277 0.91 -18.34 18.08
CA GLU A 277 1.00 -17.59 19.33
C GLU A 277 2.45 -17.47 19.80
N LEU A 278 2.80 -16.28 20.26
CA LEU A 278 4.00 -16.08 21.09
C LEU A 278 3.62 -16.28 22.54
N VAL A 279 4.41 -17.05 23.26
CA VAL A 279 4.23 -17.27 24.70
C VAL A 279 5.41 -16.66 25.42
N THR A 280 5.17 -15.72 26.34
CA THR A 280 6.23 -15.10 27.14
C THR A 280 6.71 -16.04 28.25
N GLY A 281 7.86 -15.73 28.85
CA GLY A 281 8.36 -16.46 30.03
C GLY A 281 7.41 -16.46 31.23
N ALA A 282 6.49 -15.50 31.33
CA ALA A 282 5.43 -15.45 32.34
C ALA A 282 4.16 -16.23 31.94
N GLY A 283 4.12 -16.83 30.74
CA GLY A 283 2.98 -17.59 30.26
C GLY A 283 1.92 -16.74 29.53
N THR A 284 2.17 -15.46 29.27
CA THR A 284 1.23 -14.61 28.53
C THR A 284 1.22 -15.01 27.05
N ARG A 285 0.02 -15.26 26.53
CA ARG A 285 -0.18 -15.64 25.12
C ARG A 285 -0.51 -14.42 24.29
N ILE A 286 0.18 -14.27 23.16
CA ILE A 286 0.02 -13.17 22.21
C ILE A 286 -0.22 -13.76 20.83
N ARG A 287 -1.43 -13.62 20.32
CA ARG A 287 -1.79 -14.10 18.99
C ARG A 287 -1.09 -13.28 17.90
N LEU A 288 -0.33 -13.93 17.02
CA LEU A 288 0.22 -13.32 15.82
C LEU A 288 -0.82 -13.27 14.72
N LEU A 289 -0.91 -12.14 14.05
CA LEU A 289 -1.70 -11.98 12.83
C LEU A 289 -0.74 -11.79 11.65
N GLU A 290 -0.63 -12.82 10.83
CA GLU A 290 0.17 -12.79 9.59
C GLU A 290 -0.62 -12.26 8.40
N GLN A 291 -1.94 -12.11 8.56
CA GLN A 291 -2.84 -11.57 7.57
C GLN A 291 -2.66 -10.07 7.40
N HIS A 292 -2.64 -9.62 6.15
CA HIS A 292 -2.54 -8.20 5.81
C HIS A 292 -3.63 -7.77 4.81
N PRO A 293 -4.25 -6.60 5.05
CA PRO A 293 -4.19 -5.78 6.27
C PRO A 293 -4.87 -6.46 7.46
N ALA A 294 -4.53 -6.05 8.69
CA ALA A 294 -5.16 -6.56 9.92
C ALA A 294 -6.21 -5.57 10.48
N HIS A 295 -6.83 -4.76 9.62
CA HIS A 295 -7.71 -3.67 10.04
C HIS A 295 -8.96 -4.18 10.76
N GLY A 296 -9.54 -5.30 10.32
CA GLY A 296 -10.71 -5.91 10.95
C GLY A 296 -10.45 -6.32 12.41
N PRO A 297 -9.45 -7.17 12.68
CA PRO A 297 -9.07 -7.49 14.05
C PRO A 297 -8.67 -6.27 14.88
N LEU A 298 -7.92 -5.32 14.31
CA LEU A 298 -7.49 -4.10 15.02
C LEU A 298 -8.67 -3.21 15.43
N SER A 299 -9.68 -3.08 14.59
CA SER A 299 -10.88 -2.28 14.89
C SER A 299 -11.75 -2.86 16.02
N GLN A 300 -11.52 -4.12 16.37
CA GLN A 300 -12.23 -4.81 17.47
C GLN A 300 -11.46 -4.77 18.79
N CYS A 301 -10.23 -4.22 18.81
CA CYS A 301 -9.46 -4.09 20.02
C CYS A 301 -9.98 -2.95 20.89
N ALA A 302 -10.08 -3.21 22.19
CA ALA A 302 -10.44 -2.19 23.18
C ALA A 302 -9.32 -1.16 23.40
N LEU A 303 -8.07 -1.57 23.16
CA LEU A 303 -6.86 -0.76 23.34
C LEU A 303 -5.79 -1.18 22.33
N ALA A 304 -4.99 -0.22 21.88
CA ALA A 304 -3.79 -0.49 21.12
C ALA A 304 -2.57 0.20 21.75
N LEU A 305 -1.50 -0.56 21.93
CA LEU A 305 -0.20 -0.09 22.37
C LEU A 305 0.73 -0.06 21.15
N THR A 306 1.20 1.12 20.77
CA THR A 306 1.95 1.30 19.53
C THR A 306 3.20 2.16 19.70
N THR A 307 4.23 1.84 18.94
CA THR A 307 5.32 2.80 18.68
C THR A 307 4.85 3.82 17.64
N VAL A 308 5.31 5.06 17.76
CA VAL A 308 4.93 6.15 16.82
C VAL A 308 5.26 5.76 15.37
N GLY A 309 4.30 5.92 14.46
CA GLY A 309 4.46 5.60 13.04
C GLY A 309 3.14 5.66 12.27
N ALA A 310 3.14 5.17 11.01
CA ALA A 310 1.95 5.10 10.17
C ALA A 310 0.79 4.32 10.83
N ASN A 311 1.11 3.25 11.56
CA ASN A 311 0.16 2.47 12.34
C ASN A 311 -0.62 3.29 13.38
N THR A 312 -0.05 4.37 13.92
CA THR A 312 -0.78 5.27 14.83
C THR A 312 -1.92 6.01 14.11
N ALA A 313 -1.66 6.44 12.89
CA ALA A 313 -2.68 7.09 12.06
C ALA A 313 -3.74 6.08 11.56
N GLU A 314 -3.32 4.86 11.20
CA GLU A 314 -4.24 3.75 10.86
C GLU A 314 -5.22 3.45 11.99
N LEU A 315 -4.70 3.31 13.22
CA LEU A 315 -5.53 3.06 14.41
C LEU A 315 -6.52 4.20 14.69
N GLY A 316 -6.13 5.44 14.41
CA GLY A 316 -7.01 6.59 14.55
C GLY A 316 -8.12 6.66 13.50
N ALA A 317 -8.00 5.91 12.41
CA ALA A 317 -8.97 5.82 11.31
C ALA A 317 -9.89 4.57 11.42
N LEU A 318 -9.57 3.62 12.28
CA LEU A 318 -10.33 2.39 12.54
C LEU A 318 -11.36 2.58 13.64
#